data_3c929769a4d2da2b9185e2207d3d03f4
#
_entry.id   3c929769a4d2da2b9185e2207d3d03f4
#
_cell.length_a   1.000
_cell.length_b   1.000
_cell.length_c   1.000
_cell.angle_alpha   90.00
_cell.angle_beta   90.00
_cell.angle_gamma   90.00
#
_symmetry.space_group_name_H-M   'P 1'
#
loop_
_entity.id
_entity.type
_entity.pdbx_description
1 polymer ?
#
loop_
_entity_poly.entity_id
_entity_poly.type
_entity_poly.pdbx_seq_one_letter_code
_entity_poly.pdbx_strand_id
1 'polypeptide(L)'
;MENVLVSLGRDGAYFANQYKRYQLFGPAVEVINTVGCGDSMLACTVASLARHEELTEALKYGEAAGRAKAKTRGLPSAEDVKQLYEKIEIREVE
;
A
#
# COMPACT_ATOMS: atom_id res chain seq x y z
N MET A 1 -14.22 10.76 12.83
CA MET A 1 -12.80 10.37 12.83
C MET A 1 -12.31 10.21 11.40
N GLU A 2 -11.24 10.90 11.06
CA GLU A 2 -10.72 10.86 9.70
C GLU A 2 -9.46 10.01 9.63
N ASN A 3 -9.37 9.26 8.55
CA ASN A 3 -8.16 8.53 8.19
C ASN A 3 -7.56 9.18 6.95
N VAL A 4 -6.27 9.42 7.00
CA VAL A 4 -5.54 10.04 5.89
C VAL A 4 -4.50 9.05 5.39
N LEU A 5 -4.54 8.76 4.10
CA LEU A 5 -3.57 7.89 3.45
C LEU A 5 -2.96 8.65 2.28
N VAL A 6 -1.66 8.86 2.33
CA VAL A 6 -0.93 9.60 1.31
C VAL A 6 0.10 8.69 0.67
N SER A 7 0.03 8.55 -0.63
CA SER A 7 1.04 7.82 -1.40
C SER A 7 2.19 8.77 -1.74
N LEU A 8 3.40 8.34 -1.47
CA LEU A 8 4.62 9.11 -1.71
C LEU A 8 5.45 8.54 -2.86
N GLY A 9 4.81 7.75 -3.73
CA GLY A 9 5.49 7.12 -4.86
C GLY A 9 6.57 6.15 -4.38
N ARG A 10 7.78 6.31 -4.90
CA ARG A 10 8.91 5.44 -4.52
C ARG A 10 9.27 5.54 -3.05
N ASP A 11 8.89 6.63 -2.39
CA ASP A 11 9.23 6.84 -0.98
C ASP A 11 8.24 6.18 -0.03
N GLY A 12 7.26 5.45 -0.56
CA GLY A 12 6.33 4.68 0.23
C GLY A 12 4.99 5.36 0.42
N ALA A 13 4.47 5.29 1.64
CA ALA A 13 3.18 5.89 1.96
C ALA A 13 3.16 6.32 3.42
N TYR A 14 2.23 7.19 3.74
CA TYR A 14 2.02 7.69 5.08
C TYR A 14 0.53 7.58 5.43
N PHE A 15 0.25 7.00 6.59
CA PHE A 15 -1.11 6.87 7.10
C PHE A 15 -1.22 7.58 8.45
N ALA A 16 -2.31 8.28 8.67
CA ALA A 16 -2.58 8.93 9.95
C ALA A 16 -4.06 8.92 10.28
N ASN A 17 -4.37 8.74 11.54
CA ASN A 17 -5.67 9.04 12.11
C ASN A 17 -5.46 9.63 13.50
N GLN A 18 -6.51 9.84 14.27
CA GLN A 18 -6.37 10.50 15.58
C GLN A 18 -5.61 9.66 16.61
N TYR A 19 -5.42 8.36 16.37
CA TYR A 19 -4.78 7.46 17.32
C TYR A 19 -3.40 7.00 16.89
N LYS A 20 -3.19 6.83 15.57
CA LYS A 20 -2.00 6.19 15.04
C LYS A 20 -1.48 6.91 13.81
N ARG A 21 -0.17 6.82 13.64
CA ARG A 21 0.52 7.27 12.43
C ARG A 21 1.50 6.20 12.02
N TYR A 22 1.46 5.84 10.74
CA TYR A 22 2.34 4.82 10.20
C TYR A 22 3.05 5.34 8.96
N GLN A 23 4.27 4.89 8.78
CA GLN A 23 5.01 5.11 7.56
C GLN A 23 5.32 3.75 6.94
N LEU A 24 5.08 3.62 5.65
CA LEU A 24 5.24 2.37 4.92
C LEU A 24 6.36 2.51 3.91
N PHE A 25 7.18 1.46 3.81
CA PHE A 25 8.30 1.38 2.88
C PHE A 25 8.22 0.06 2.14
N GLY A 26 8.75 0.02 0.94
CA GLY A 26 8.83 -1.21 0.17
C GLY A 26 10.05 -1.23 -0.72
N PRO A 27 10.28 -2.36 -1.40
CA PRO A 27 11.41 -2.49 -2.30
C PRO A 27 11.25 -1.59 -3.51
N ALA A 28 12.36 -1.14 -4.06
CA ALA A 28 12.34 -0.42 -5.33
C ALA A 28 11.81 -1.36 -6.42
N VAL A 29 10.94 -0.83 -7.27
CA VAL A 29 10.42 -1.58 -8.41
C VAL A 29 10.66 -0.77 -9.68
N GLU A 30 10.83 -1.48 -10.79
CA GLU A 30 10.92 -0.82 -12.09
C GLU A 30 9.54 -0.28 -12.46
N VAL A 31 9.45 1.04 -12.59
CA VAL A 31 8.16 1.69 -12.85
C VAL A 31 7.89 1.68 -14.35
N ILE A 32 6.86 0.93 -14.75
CA ILE A 32 6.41 0.89 -16.13
C ILE A 32 5.22 1.84 -16.31
N ASN A 33 4.37 1.94 -15.30
CA ASN A 33 3.14 2.70 -15.37
C ASN A 33 2.78 3.25 -14.00
N THR A 34 2.58 4.57 -13.91
CA THR A 34 2.18 5.21 -12.65
C THR A 34 0.67 5.46 -12.54
N VAL A 35 -0.07 5.21 -13.64
CA VAL A 35 -1.51 5.46 -13.65
C VAL A 35 -2.23 4.43 -12.78
N GLY A 36 -3.01 4.91 -11.85
CA GLY A 36 -3.84 4.05 -11.00
C GLY A 36 -3.13 3.40 -9.83
N CYS A 37 -1.83 3.68 -9.60
CA CYS A 37 -1.11 3.08 -8.48
C CYS A 37 -1.70 3.48 -7.13
N GLY A 38 -2.01 4.76 -6.96
CA GLY A 38 -2.65 5.26 -5.75
C GLY A 38 -4.06 4.68 -5.56
N ASP A 39 -4.81 4.55 -6.65
CA ASP A 39 -6.15 3.96 -6.61
C ASP A 39 -6.09 2.49 -6.23
N SER A 40 -5.12 1.74 -6.76
CA SER A 40 -4.91 0.33 -6.41
C SER A 40 -4.56 0.18 -4.93
N MET A 41 -3.71 1.05 -4.41
CA MET A 41 -3.35 1.04 -3.00
C MET A 41 -4.57 1.28 -2.12
N LEU A 42 -5.35 2.31 -2.45
CA LEU A 42 -6.55 2.65 -1.67
C LEU A 42 -7.58 1.53 -1.73
N ALA A 43 -7.86 1.00 -2.93
CA ALA A 43 -8.86 -0.04 -3.11
C ALA A 43 -8.48 -1.31 -2.35
N CYS A 44 -7.22 -1.72 -2.41
CA CYS A 44 -6.75 -2.91 -1.68
C CYS A 44 -6.83 -2.70 -0.16
N THR A 45 -6.45 -1.51 0.32
CA THR A 45 -6.54 -1.19 1.74
C THR A 45 -7.97 -1.28 2.24
N VAL A 46 -8.92 -0.66 1.50
CA VAL A 46 -10.33 -0.67 1.87
C VAL A 46 -10.89 -2.10 1.85
N ALA A 47 -10.57 -2.87 0.81
CA ALA A 47 -11.03 -4.26 0.70
C ALA A 47 -10.51 -5.11 1.85
N SER A 48 -9.24 -4.93 2.24
CA SER A 48 -8.64 -5.67 3.35
C SER A 48 -9.31 -5.32 4.68
N LEU A 49 -9.60 -4.05 4.91
CA LEU A 49 -10.33 -3.62 6.11
C LEU A 49 -11.75 -4.19 6.13
N ALA A 50 -12.41 -4.27 4.97
CA ALA A 50 -13.74 -4.85 4.88
C ALA A 50 -13.76 -6.34 5.21
N ARG A 51 -12.62 -7.04 5.07
CA ARG A 51 -12.48 -8.44 5.46
C ARG A 51 -12.07 -8.61 6.92
N HIS A 52 -12.14 -7.54 7.70
CA HIS A 52 -11.78 -7.53 9.13
C HIS A 52 -10.30 -7.82 9.39
N GLU A 53 -9.44 -7.49 8.44
CA GLU A 53 -7.99 -7.56 8.65
C GLU A 53 -7.53 -6.38 9.51
N GLU A 54 -6.41 -6.57 10.20
CA GLU A 54 -5.85 -5.49 11.00
C GLU A 54 -5.39 -4.33 10.12
N LEU A 55 -5.44 -3.12 10.67
CA LEU A 55 -5.07 -1.92 9.94
C LEU A 55 -3.67 -2.01 9.35
N THR A 56 -2.69 -2.49 10.13
CA THR A 56 -1.32 -2.61 9.64
C THR A 56 -1.20 -3.57 8.47
N GLU A 57 -1.93 -4.68 8.52
CA GLU A 57 -1.95 -5.64 7.40
C GLU A 57 -2.62 -5.04 6.17
N ALA A 58 -3.74 -4.33 6.36
CA ALA A 58 -4.44 -3.69 5.26
C ALA A 58 -3.57 -2.64 4.57
N LEU A 59 -2.84 -1.84 5.34
CA LEU A 59 -1.93 -0.83 4.79
C LEU A 59 -0.79 -1.47 4.01
N LYS A 60 -0.23 -2.56 4.52
CA LYS A 60 0.84 -3.28 3.82
C LYS A 60 0.35 -3.87 2.49
N TYR A 61 -0.85 -4.45 2.48
CA TYR A 61 -1.43 -4.96 1.24
C TYR A 61 -1.69 -3.83 0.24
N GLY A 62 -2.17 -2.70 0.72
CA GLY A 62 -2.40 -1.54 -0.13
C GLY A 62 -1.11 -1.05 -0.78
N GLU A 63 -0.02 -0.92 0.01
CA GLU A 63 1.27 -0.50 -0.51
C GLU A 63 1.81 -1.52 -1.51
N ALA A 64 1.68 -2.82 -1.22
CA ALA A 64 2.10 -3.88 -2.14
C ALA A 64 1.33 -3.81 -3.46
N ALA A 65 0.03 -3.59 -3.40
CA ALA A 65 -0.80 -3.47 -4.60
C ALA A 65 -0.40 -2.27 -5.46
N GLY A 66 -0.12 -1.13 -4.83
CA GLY A 66 0.33 0.05 -5.55
C GLY A 66 1.66 -0.17 -6.25
N ARG A 67 2.62 -0.81 -5.58
CA ARG A 67 3.92 -1.12 -6.18
C ARG A 67 3.81 -2.17 -7.28
N ALA A 68 2.97 -3.19 -7.10
CA ALA A 68 2.72 -4.19 -8.13
C ALA A 68 2.11 -3.56 -9.37
N LYS A 69 1.18 -2.63 -9.19
CA LYS A 69 0.57 -1.90 -10.30
C LYS A 69 1.60 -1.06 -11.05
N ALA A 70 2.54 -0.45 -10.33
CA ALA A 70 3.56 0.40 -10.95
C ALA A 70 4.48 -0.37 -11.90
N LYS A 71 4.73 -1.65 -11.62
CA LYS A 71 5.62 -2.47 -12.43
C LYS A 71 4.91 -3.27 -13.52
N THR A 72 3.61 -3.09 -13.71
CA THR A 72 2.84 -3.81 -14.73
C THR A 72 2.05 -2.83 -15.58
N ARG A 73 1.66 -3.29 -16.79
CA ARG A 73 0.83 -2.48 -17.68
C ARG A 73 -0.66 -2.70 -17.46
N GLY A 74 -1.03 -3.79 -16.82
CA GLY A 74 -2.41 -4.13 -16.51
C GLY A 74 -2.62 -4.23 -15.02
N LEU A 75 -3.58 -5.04 -14.61
CA LEU A 75 -3.78 -5.33 -13.20
C LEU A 75 -2.71 -6.32 -12.73
N PRO A 76 -2.13 -6.11 -11.55
CA PRO A 76 -1.18 -7.06 -11.00
C PRO A 76 -1.89 -8.34 -10.60
N SER A 77 -1.16 -9.47 -10.64
CA SER A 77 -1.68 -10.72 -10.13
C SER A 77 -1.66 -10.75 -8.60
N ALA A 78 -2.47 -11.63 -8.01
CA ALA A 78 -2.44 -11.83 -6.56
C ALA A 78 -1.07 -12.29 -6.08
N GLU A 79 -0.37 -13.08 -6.90
CA GLU A 79 0.98 -13.54 -6.59
C GLU A 79 1.97 -12.38 -6.51
N ASP A 80 1.90 -11.44 -7.45
CA ASP A 80 2.76 -10.26 -7.44
C ASP A 80 2.55 -9.43 -6.17
N VAL A 81 1.30 -9.23 -5.80
CA VAL A 81 0.97 -8.46 -4.59
C VAL A 81 1.49 -9.18 -3.36
N LYS A 82 1.31 -10.49 -3.28
CA LYS A 82 1.75 -11.29 -2.14
C LYS A 82 3.26 -11.23 -1.97
N GLN A 83 4.02 -11.35 -3.06
CA GLN A 83 5.47 -11.28 -3.01
C GLN A 83 5.95 -9.92 -2.50
N LEU A 84 5.31 -8.85 -2.94
CA LEU A 84 5.66 -7.52 -2.48
C LEU A 84 5.22 -7.27 -1.05
N TYR A 85 4.06 -7.81 -0.65
CA TYR A 85 3.57 -7.69 0.73
C TYR A 85 4.61 -8.15 1.74
N GLU A 86 5.29 -9.27 1.46
CA GLU A 86 6.30 -9.81 2.37
C GLU A 86 7.51 -8.90 2.53
N LYS A 87 7.70 -7.95 1.60
CA LYS A 87 8.82 -7.02 1.61
C LYS A 87 8.45 -5.61 2.07
N ILE A 88 7.17 -5.36 2.35
CA ILE A 88 6.72 -4.05 2.82
C ILE A 88 7.06 -3.93 4.30
N GLU A 89 7.68 -2.83 4.66
CA GLU A 89 7.94 -2.47 6.06
C GLU A 89 6.95 -1.41 6.50
N ILE A 90 6.47 -1.52 7.73
CA ILE A 90 5.61 -0.53 8.34
C ILE A 90 6.18 -0.13 9.68
N ARG A 91 6.22 1.18 9.93
CA ARG A 91 6.73 1.73 11.19
C ARG A 91 5.70 2.67 11.77
N GLU A 92 5.48 2.55 13.07
CA GLU A 92 4.65 3.52 13.78
C GLU A 92 5.46 4.79 14.02
N VAL A 93 4.88 5.94 13.69
CA VAL A 93 5.51 7.25 13.88
C VAL A 93 4.92 7.87 15.16
N GLU A 94 5.79 8.25 16.06
CA GLU A 94 5.37 8.92 17.29
C GLU A 94 5.26 10.42 17.15
#